data_f1eb72f6dedf77e566247051b25ba0bd
#
_entry.id   f1eb72f6dedf77e566247051b25ba0bd
#
_cell.length_a   1.000
_cell.length_b   1.000
_cell.length_c   1.000
_cell.angle_alpha   90.00
_cell.angle_beta   90.00
_cell.angle_gamma   90.00
#
_symmetry.space_group_name_H-M   'P 1'
#
loop_
_entity.id
_entity.type
_entity.pdbx_description
1 polymer ?
#
loop_
_entity_poly.entity_id
_entity_poly.type
_entity_poly.pdbx_seq_one_letter_code
_entity_poly.pdbx_strand_id
1 'polypeptide(L)'
;MEQRMDENRKKALVAALGQIEKQFGKGSVMRLGDAAATYDVESVSTGSLGLDIALGIGGLPRGRVVEIYGPESSGKTTLTLQVIAEVQRIGGTAAFVDAEHALDPSYAEKLGVNINDLLVSQPDTGEQALEITDMLVRSGAVDVVVVDSVAALTPKAEIEGEMGELQVGLHARLMSQALRKLTGNIKRSNTIVIFINQIRMKIGVMFGSPETTTGGNALKFYASVRLDIRRIGAIKNGEEVVGNQTRVKVVKNKVAPPFREAEFEIMYGTGISREGEIIDLASLHGIIEKSGAWYAYKGSRIGQGKDNARNYLQQNKEIAREIEDQVRAKLLPVRGKSANANGNGEEKSA
;
A
#
# COMPACT_ATOMS: atom_id res chain seq x y z
N MET A 1 24.71 31.43 -12.94
CA MET A 1 25.50 32.23 -11.98
C MET A 1 25.69 31.40 -10.73
N GLU A 2 26.77 30.61 -10.65
CA GLU A 2 27.18 29.98 -9.39
C GLU A 2 27.69 31.09 -8.45
N GLN A 3 26.89 31.43 -7.44
CA GLN A 3 27.39 32.21 -6.32
C GLN A 3 28.42 31.34 -5.60
N ARG A 4 29.69 31.65 -5.79
CA ARG A 4 30.77 31.10 -4.97
C ARG A 4 30.43 31.41 -3.51
N MET A 5 30.09 30.38 -2.73
CA MET A 5 29.95 30.51 -1.29
C MET A 5 31.28 31.03 -0.72
N ASP A 6 31.23 32.12 0.03
CA ASP A 6 32.36 32.68 0.76
C ASP A 6 33.04 31.57 1.60
N GLU A 7 34.37 31.52 1.59
CA GLU A 7 35.18 30.55 2.33
C GLU A 7 34.81 30.47 3.82
N ASN A 8 34.47 31.62 4.41
CA ASN A 8 34.05 31.71 5.81
C ASN A 8 32.72 30.99 6.05
N ARG A 9 31.76 31.07 5.09
CA ARG A 9 30.51 30.34 5.17
C ARG A 9 30.70 28.83 5.02
N LYS A 10 31.62 28.39 4.17
CA LYS A 10 31.99 26.98 4.04
C LYS A 10 32.56 26.41 5.34
N LYS A 11 33.52 27.14 5.96
CA LYS A 11 34.10 26.73 7.25
C LYS A 11 33.05 26.68 8.36
N ALA A 12 32.16 27.67 8.44
CA ALA A 12 31.07 27.68 9.40
C ALA A 12 30.10 26.51 9.22
N LEU A 13 29.77 26.18 7.96
CA LEU A 13 28.91 25.04 7.66
C LEU A 13 29.55 23.69 8.06
N VAL A 14 30.84 23.51 7.75
CA VAL A 14 31.58 22.29 8.14
C VAL A 14 31.64 22.14 9.66
N ALA A 15 31.89 23.23 10.37
CA ALA A 15 31.91 23.23 11.83
C ALA A 15 30.51 22.88 12.42
N ALA A 16 29.44 23.46 11.86
CA ALA A 16 28.08 23.18 12.29
C ALA A 16 27.70 21.70 12.03
N LEU A 17 28.01 21.14 10.84
CA LEU A 17 27.80 19.76 10.52
C LEU A 17 28.55 18.81 11.47
N GLY A 18 29.81 19.10 11.77
CA GLY A 18 30.62 18.35 12.73
C GLY A 18 30.05 18.39 14.16
N GLN A 19 29.51 19.53 14.60
CA GLN A 19 28.81 19.63 15.88
C GLN A 19 27.53 18.80 15.91
N ILE A 20 26.71 18.85 14.84
CA ILE A 20 25.47 18.08 14.73
C ILE A 20 25.79 16.59 14.76
N GLU A 21 26.78 16.13 14.00
CA GLU A 21 27.18 14.72 13.99
C GLU A 21 27.69 14.24 15.35
N LYS A 22 28.44 15.11 16.07
CA LYS A 22 28.94 14.80 17.41
C LYS A 22 27.82 14.71 18.45
N GLN A 23 26.79 15.55 18.32
CA GLN A 23 25.69 15.61 19.28
C GLN A 23 24.56 14.61 18.98
N PHE A 24 24.25 14.37 17.72
CA PHE A 24 23.10 13.57 17.28
C PHE A 24 23.47 12.27 16.54
N GLY A 25 24.74 12.02 16.31
CA GLY A 25 25.26 10.84 15.61
C GLY A 25 25.49 11.06 14.11
N LYS A 26 26.32 10.19 13.51
CA LYS A 26 26.60 10.22 12.07
C LYS A 26 25.32 10.02 11.26
N GLY A 27 25.15 10.78 10.18
CA GLY A 27 23.99 10.70 9.31
C GLY A 27 22.78 11.52 9.76
N SER A 28 22.90 12.30 10.87
CA SER A 28 21.85 13.22 11.32
C SER A 28 21.57 14.32 10.30
N VAL A 29 22.57 14.72 9.51
CA VAL A 29 22.45 15.61 8.36
C VAL A 29 23.21 15.00 7.19
N MET A 30 22.56 14.92 6.03
CA MET A 30 23.15 14.41 4.81
C MET A 30 22.80 15.30 3.62
N ARG A 31 23.64 15.32 2.60
CA ARG A 31 23.28 15.97 1.34
C ARG A 31 22.38 15.08 0.53
N LEU A 32 21.32 15.63 -0.03
CA LEU A 32 20.33 14.86 -0.80
C LEU A 32 20.97 14.10 -1.99
N GLY A 33 21.99 14.67 -2.63
CA GLY A 33 22.72 14.02 -3.72
C GLY A 33 23.54 12.80 -3.28
N ASP A 34 24.07 12.83 -2.05
CA ASP A 34 24.83 11.69 -1.49
C ASP A 34 23.90 10.57 -1.02
N ALA A 35 22.65 10.93 -0.76
CA ALA A 35 21.59 10.03 -0.33
C ALA A 35 20.81 9.38 -1.49
N ALA A 36 21.16 9.64 -2.75
CA ALA A 36 20.43 9.11 -3.91
C ALA A 36 20.35 7.55 -3.94
N ALA A 37 21.34 6.88 -3.34
CA ALA A 37 21.31 5.44 -3.14
C ALA A 37 20.40 4.97 -1.98
N THR A 38 19.98 5.88 -1.10
CA THR A 38 19.21 5.58 0.12
C THR A 38 17.71 5.84 -0.02
N TYR A 39 17.28 6.40 -1.16
CA TYR A 39 15.87 6.75 -1.42
C TYR A 39 15.10 5.70 -2.22
N ASP A 40 15.66 4.52 -2.45
CA ASP A 40 14.91 3.42 -3.05
C ASP A 40 13.95 2.85 -2.01
N VAL A 41 12.71 3.38 -2.02
CA VAL A 41 11.66 2.94 -1.10
C VAL A 41 11.23 1.54 -1.51
N GLU A 42 11.55 0.55 -0.70
CA GLU A 42 11.06 -0.80 -0.88
C GLU A 42 9.53 -0.82 -0.86
N SER A 43 8.93 -1.70 -1.64
CA SER A 43 7.49 -1.84 -1.74
C SER A 43 7.05 -3.29 -1.65
N VAL A 44 5.80 -3.49 -1.24
CA VAL A 44 5.12 -4.78 -1.25
C VAL A 44 3.95 -4.69 -2.23
N SER A 45 3.81 -5.70 -3.09
CA SER A 45 2.69 -5.79 -4.03
C SER A 45 1.34 -5.74 -3.31
N THR A 46 0.38 -5.11 -3.93
CA THR A 46 -1.01 -5.07 -3.44
C THR A 46 -1.81 -6.32 -3.82
N GLY A 47 -1.24 -7.20 -4.65
CA GLY A 47 -1.96 -8.29 -5.30
C GLY A 47 -2.64 -7.87 -6.61
N SER A 48 -2.82 -6.58 -6.86
CA SER A 48 -3.32 -6.00 -8.11
C SER A 48 -2.16 -5.39 -8.90
N LEU A 49 -1.92 -5.91 -10.10
CA LEU A 49 -0.87 -5.41 -10.99
C LEU A 49 -1.13 -3.97 -11.42
N GLY A 50 -2.39 -3.63 -11.71
CA GLY A 50 -2.79 -2.28 -12.09
C GLY A 50 -2.56 -1.27 -10.96
N LEU A 51 -2.90 -1.65 -9.72
CA LEU A 51 -2.68 -0.78 -8.56
C LEU A 51 -1.18 -0.63 -8.24
N ASP A 52 -0.39 -1.69 -8.36
CA ASP A 52 1.07 -1.62 -8.20
C ASP A 52 1.71 -0.63 -9.18
N ILE A 53 1.23 -0.63 -10.44
CA ILE A 53 1.66 0.32 -11.47
C ILE A 53 1.17 1.74 -11.16
N ALA A 54 -0.09 1.89 -10.72
CA ALA A 54 -0.65 3.19 -10.35
C ALA A 54 0.08 3.84 -9.17
N LEU A 55 0.57 3.03 -8.23
CA LEU A 55 1.42 3.47 -7.11
C LEU A 55 2.82 3.92 -7.56
N GLY A 56 3.29 3.52 -8.73
CA GLY A 56 4.51 3.99 -9.38
C GLY A 56 5.80 3.40 -8.85
N ILE A 57 5.76 2.62 -7.78
CA ILE A 57 6.92 1.93 -7.16
C ILE A 57 6.72 0.42 -7.07
N GLY A 58 5.68 -0.11 -7.72
CA GLY A 58 5.38 -1.55 -7.77
C GLY A 58 4.67 -2.11 -6.53
N GLY A 59 4.04 -1.25 -5.72
CA GLY A 59 3.27 -1.67 -4.55
C GLY A 59 3.19 -0.60 -3.45
N LEU A 60 2.79 -1.02 -2.25
CA LEU A 60 2.72 -0.15 -1.07
C LEU A 60 4.12 0.09 -0.48
N PRO A 61 4.46 1.34 -0.12
CA PRO A 61 5.78 1.69 0.40
C PRO A 61 6.02 1.13 1.81
N ARG A 62 7.15 0.46 2.03
CA ARG A 62 7.59 0.05 3.36
C ARG A 62 7.93 1.25 4.25
N GLY A 63 7.78 1.09 5.55
CA GLY A 63 8.08 2.13 6.53
C GLY A 63 7.13 3.33 6.44
N ARG A 64 5.88 3.14 5.98
CA ARG A 64 4.91 4.20 5.75
C ARG A 64 3.52 3.85 6.26
N VAL A 65 2.76 4.90 6.56
CA VAL A 65 1.33 4.82 6.84
C VAL A 65 0.57 4.91 5.53
N VAL A 66 -0.37 3.99 5.34
CA VAL A 66 -1.30 3.91 4.21
C VAL A 66 -2.73 4.02 4.73
N GLU A 67 -3.58 4.79 4.08
CA GLU A 67 -5.02 4.81 4.34
C GLU A 67 -5.75 4.26 3.12
N ILE A 68 -6.63 3.27 3.35
CA ILE A 68 -7.55 2.73 2.34
C ILE A 68 -8.97 3.04 2.81
N TYR A 69 -9.72 3.81 2.02
CA TYR A 69 -11.06 4.22 2.40
C TYR A 69 -12.03 4.11 1.23
N GLY A 70 -13.28 3.96 1.56
CA GLY A 70 -14.35 3.82 0.58
C GLY A 70 -15.68 3.46 1.25
N PRO A 71 -16.76 3.35 0.46
CA PRO A 71 -18.06 2.89 0.94
C PRO A 71 -17.97 1.48 1.52
N GLU A 72 -19.01 1.09 2.21
CA GLU A 72 -19.19 -0.30 2.65
C GLU A 72 -19.21 -1.24 1.41
N SER A 73 -18.72 -2.46 1.60
CA SER A 73 -18.67 -3.49 0.53
C SER A 73 -17.90 -3.07 -0.73
N SER A 74 -17.01 -2.07 -0.65
CA SER A 74 -16.17 -1.63 -1.78
C SER A 74 -14.93 -2.49 -2.02
N GLY A 75 -14.61 -3.45 -1.12
CA GLY A 75 -13.44 -4.33 -1.24
C GLY A 75 -12.21 -3.89 -0.42
N LYS A 76 -12.38 -3.01 0.58
CA LYS A 76 -11.27 -2.55 1.44
C LYS A 76 -10.55 -3.69 2.14
N THR A 77 -11.29 -4.52 2.87
CA THR A 77 -10.75 -5.68 3.60
C THR A 77 -10.19 -6.72 2.64
N THR A 78 -10.84 -6.96 1.49
CA THR A 78 -10.32 -7.84 0.44
C THR A 78 -8.94 -7.39 -0.06
N LEU A 79 -8.78 -6.10 -0.37
CA LEU A 79 -7.50 -5.55 -0.82
C LEU A 79 -6.42 -5.69 0.26
N THR A 80 -6.74 -5.44 1.52
CA THR A 80 -5.75 -5.57 2.62
C THR A 80 -5.37 -7.02 2.90
N LEU A 81 -6.30 -7.96 2.80
CA LEU A 81 -6.00 -9.40 2.91
C LEU A 81 -5.12 -9.88 1.75
N GLN A 82 -5.31 -9.35 0.54
CA GLN A 82 -4.40 -9.63 -0.59
C GLN A 82 -2.99 -9.08 -0.33
N VAL A 83 -2.86 -7.88 0.26
CA VAL A 83 -1.54 -7.35 0.67
C VAL A 83 -0.89 -8.27 1.70
N ILE A 84 -1.65 -8.77 2.69
CA ILE A 84 -1.16 -9.73 3.69
C ILE A 84 -0.65 -11.00 3.01
N ALA A 85 -1.43 -11.57 2.08
CA ALA A 85 -1.03 -12.75 1.33
C ALA A 85 0.27 -12.53 0.54
N GLU A 86 0.43 -11.34 -0.09
CA GLU A 86 1.66 -10.99 -0.81
C GLU A 86 2.86 -10.83 0.14
N VAL A 87 2.68 -10.25 1.34
CA VAL A 87 3.72 -10.17 2.38
C VAL A 87 4.16 -11.56 2.80
N GLN A 88 3.21 -12.44 3.15
CA GLN A 88 3.51 -13.82 3.57
C GLN A 88 4.18 -14.64 2.46
N ARG A 89 3.78 -14.43 1.19
CA ARG A 89 4.36 -15.10 0.03
C ARG A 89 5.86 -14.83 -0.15
N ILE A 90 6.33 -13.65 0.29
CA ILE A 90 7.75 -13.29 0.27
C ILE A 90 8.46 -13.58 1.60
N GLY A 91 7.82 -14.33 2.51
CA GLY A 91 8.37 -14.73 3.81
C GLY A 91 8.26 -13.66 4.91
N GLY A 92 7.43 -12.63 4.71
CA GLY A 92 7.20 -11.58 5.70
C GLY A 92 6.10 -11.95 6.70
N THR A 93 6.08 -11.22 7.82
CA THR A 93 5.13 -11.38 8.93
C THR A 93 4.04 -10.31 8.85
N ALA A 94 2.78 -10.73 9.02
CA ALA A 94 1.62 -9.85 8.99
C ALA A 94 0.82 -9.90 10.30
N ALA A 95 0.24 -8.76 10.66
CA ALA A 95 -0.69 -8.64 11.78
C ALA A 95 -1.98 -7.94 11.35
N PHE A 96 -3.10 -8.37 11.92
CA PHE A 96 -4.42 -7.81 11.68
C PHE A 96 -5.05 -7.40 13.01
N VAL A 97 -5.28 -6.11 13.20
CA VAL A 97 -5.96 -5.54 14.36
C VAL A 97 -7.42 -5.34 13.97
N ASP A 98 -8.26 -6.29 14.38
CA ASP A 98 -9.68 -6.40 14.02
C ASP A 98 -10.55 -5.69 15.06
N ALA A 99 -10.69 -4.38 14.93
CA ALA A 99 -11.53 -3.57 15.81
C ALA A 99 -13.03 -3.68 15.49
N GLU A 100 -13.38 -4.20 14.31
CA GLU A 100 -14.79 -4.47 13.94
C GLU A 100 -15.25 -5.88 14.36
N HIS A 101 -14.32 -6.76 14.79
CA HIS A 101 -14.60 -8.17 15.14
C HIS A 101 -15.27 -8.94 13.98
N ALA A 102 -14.88 -8.65 12.76
CA ALA A 102 -15.55 -9.11 11.53
C ALA A 102 -14.64 -9.92 10.58
N LEU A 103 -13.40 -10.22 10.98
CA LEU A 103 -12.48 -11.01 10.16
C LEU A 103 -12.99 -12.45 10.02
N ASP A 104 -13.23 -12.86 8.78
CA ASP A 104 -13.56 -14.26 8.43
C ASP A 104 -12.28 -15.02 8.04
N PRO A 105 -11.82 -15.98 8.85
CA PRO A 105 -10.61 -16.76 8.54
C PRO A 105 -10.77 -17.60 7.25
N SER A 106 -11.96 -18.12 6.98
CA SER A 106 -12.22 -18.92 5.76
C SER A 106 -12.10 -18.06 4.51
N TYR A 107 -12.55 -16.81 4.59
CA TYR A 107 -12.41 -15.86 3.49
C TYR A 107 -10.94 -15.46 3.31
N ALA A 108 -10.23 -15.18 4.39
CA ALA A 108 -8.80 -14.84 4.33
C ALA A 108 -7.98 -15.98 3.69
N GLU A 109 -8.23 -17.23 4.07
CA GLU A 109 -7.56 -18.41 3.49
C GLU A 109 -7.80 -18.53 1.99
N LYS A 110 -9.05 -18.31 1.52
CA LYS A 110 -9.39 -18.31 0.08
C LYS A 110 -8.68 -17.23 -0.71
N LEU A 111 -8.30 -16.12 -0.08
CA LEU A 111 -7.50 -15.04 -0.67
C LEU A 111 -5.99 -15.35 -0.66
N GLY A 112 -5.59 -16.50 -0.14
CA GLY A 112 -4.19 -16.93 -0.08
C GLY A 112 -3.44 -16.53 1.20
N VAL A 113 -4.15 -16.05 2.21
CA VAL A 113 -3.56 -15.77 3.53
C VAL A 113 -3.29 -17.09 4.26
N ASN A 114 -2.06 -17.26 4.74
CA ASN A 114 -1.77 -18.33 5.69
C ASN A 114 -2.29 -17.90 7.07
N ILE A 115 -3.44 -18.42 7.45
CA ILE A 115 -4.12 -18.08 8.70
C ILE A 115 -3.35 -18.56 9.94
N ASN A 116 -2.51 -19.60 9.82
CA ASN A 116 -1.70 -20.10 10.94
C ASN A 116 -0.55 -19.16 11.32
N ASP A 117 -0.08 -18.34 10.37
CA ASP A 117 1.01 -17.38 10.56
C ASP A 117 0.51 -15.92 10.67
N LEU A 118 -0.80 -15.70 10.56
CA LEU A 118 -1.38 -14.37 10.71
C LEU A 118 -1.61 -14.05 12.20
N LEU A 119 -0.97 -12.98 12.67
CA LEU A 119 -1.22 -12.46 14.02
C LEU A 119 -2.54 -11.67 14.01
N VAL A 120 -3.49 -12.04 14.86
CA VAL A 120 -4.78 -11.36 14.98
C VAL A 120 -4.95 -10.83 16.40
N SER A 121 -5.41 -9.59 16.51
CA SER A 121 -5.79 -8.96 17.78
C SER A 121 -7.18 -8.35 17.64
N GLN A 122 -8.02 -8.56 18.66
CA GLN A 122 -9.39 -8.00 18.73
C GLN A 122 -9.51 -7.12 19.98
N PRO A 123 -9.08 -5.86 19.89
CA PRO A 123 -9.07 -4.95 21.03
C PRO A 123 -10.46 -4.41 21.35
N ASP A 124 -10.71 -4.14 22.64
CA ASP A 124 -11.98 -3.57 23.13
C ASP A 124 -12.05 -2.04 22.98
N THR A 125 -10.90 -1.35 22.93
CA THR A 125 -10.83 0.11 22.86
C THR A 125 -9.87 0.58 21.77
N GLY A 126 -10.07 1.81 21.29
CA GLY A 126 -9.18 2.45 20.31
C GLY A 126 -7.76 2.64 20.84
N GLU A 127 -7.61 2.98 22.13
CA GLU A 127 -6.31 3.08 22.79
C GLU A 127 -5.57 1.76 22.78
N GLN A 128 -6.25 0.66 23.14
CA GLN A 128 -5.66 -0.68 23.12
C GLN A 128 -5.24 -1.10 21.71
N ALA A 129 -6.09 -0.88 20.71
CA ALA A 129 -5.78 -1.17 19.30
C ALA A 129 -4.51 -0.47 18.83
N LEU A 130 -4.40 0.83 19.12
CA LEU A 130 -3.28 1.66 18.69
C LEU A 130 -2.00 1.36 19.47
N GLU A 131 -2.11 0.98 20.75
CA GLU A 131 -0.98 0.56 21.56
C GLU A 131 -0.41 -0.79 21.14
N ILE A 132 -1.28 -1.77 20.88
CA ILE A 132 -0.88 -3.06 20.28
C ILE A 132 -0.19 -2.84 18.93
N THR A 133 -0.75 -1.98 18.07
CA THR A 133 -0.13 -1.60 16.80
C THR A 133 1.27 -1.01 17.02
N ASP A 134 1.44 -0.09 17.97
CA ASP A 134 2.76 0.51 18.28
C ASP A 134 3.76 -0.53 18.79
N MET A 135 3.32 -1.47 19.63
CA MET A 135 4.19 -2.56 20.14
C MET A 135 4.65 -3.49 19.01
N LEU A 136 3.73 -3.90 18.12
CA LEU A 136 4.05 -4.72 16.96
C LEU A 136 5.03 -4.02 16.03
N VAL A 137 4.82 -2.75 15.72
CA VAL A 137 5.71 -1.93 14.90
C VAL A 137 7.09 -1.79 15.54
N ARG A 138 7.15 -1.49 16.85
CA ARG A 138 8.43 -1.32 17.57
C ARG A 138 9.25 -2.59 17.67
N SER A 139 8.62 -3.76 17.61
CA SER A 139 9.34 -5.05 17.62
C SER A 139 10.29 -5.19 16.43
N GLY A 140 10.00 -4.52 15.30
CA GLY A 140 10.74 -4.65 14.05
C GLY A 140 10.60 -6.01 13.36
N ALA A 141 9.72 -6.89 13.88
CA ALA A 141 9.53 -8.27 13.39
C ALA A 141 8.28 -8.40 12.49
N VAL A 142 7.50 -7.32 12.31
CA VAL A 142 6.26 -7.34 11.53
C VAL A 142 6.41 -6.44 10.32
N ASP A 143 6.16 -6.98 9.13
CA ASP A 143 6.28 -6.27 7.85
C ASP A 143 5.05 -5.42 7.53
N VAL A 144 3.86 -5.91 7.88
CA VAL A 144 2.59 -5.19 7.70
C VAL A 144 1.68 -5.35 8.90
N VAL A 145 1.08 -4.25 9.34
CA VAL A 145 -0.02 -4.23 10.31
C VAL A 145 -1.22 -3.58 9.65
N VAL A 146 -2.35 -4.28 9.64
CA VAL A 146 -3.66 -3.75 9.18
C VAL A 146 -4.49 -3.43 10.40
N VAL A 147 -5.12 -2.25 10.42
CA VAL A 147 -6.10 -1.83 11.43
C VAL A 147 -7.46 -1.66 10.75
N ASP A 148 -8.39 -2.55 11.04
CA ASP A 148 -9.75 -2.58 10.47
C ASP A 148 -10.81 -2.40 11.58
N SER A 149 -11.49 -1.28 11.65
CA SER A 149 -11.29 -0.05 10.91
C SER A 149 -11.13 1.15 11.86
N VAL A 150 -10.63 2.28 11.33
CA VAL A 150 -10.54 3.54 12.12
C VAL A 150 -11.88 3.93 12.72
N ALA A 151 -12.99 3.67 12.03
CA ALA A 151 -14.33 3.98 12.50
C ALA A 151 -14.72 3.23 13.79
N ALA A 152 -14.13 2.05 14.02
CA ALA A 152 -14.39 1.20 15.19
C ALA A 152 -13.42 1.46 16.35
N LEU A 153 -12.44 2.34 16.20
CA LEU A 153 -11.50 2.71 17.26
C LEU A 153 -12.17 3.64 18.28
N THR A 154 -13.10 3.10 19.06
CA THR A 154 -13.84 3.87 20.07
C THR A 154 -12.92 4.22 21.24
N PRO A 155 -12.78 5.50 21.61
CA PRO A 155 -12.02 5.90 22.78
C PRO A 155 -12.60 5.28 24.07
N LYS A 156 -11.71 4.86 24.97
CA LYS A 156 -12.11 4.24 26.25
C LYS A 156 -13.09 5.14 27.03
N ALA A 157 -12.84 6.44 27.08
CA ALA A 157 -13.71 7.39 27.76
C ALA A 157 -15.13 7.45 27.15
N GLU A 158 -15.27 7.18 25.85
CA GLU A 158 -16.58 7.09 25.18
C GLU A 158 -17.33 5.81 25.55
N ILE A 159 -16.59 4.70 25.74
CA ILE A 159 -17.17 3.42 26.16
C ILE A 159 -17.62 3.47 27.63
N GLU A 160 -16.86 4.15 28.50
CA GLU A 160 -17.13 4.28 29.94
C GLU A 160 -18.14 5.39 30.25
N GLY A 161 -18.45 6.29 29.29
CA GLY A 161 -19.43 7.37 29.43
C GLY A 161 -20.87 6.89 29.37
N GLU A 162 -21.80 7.77 29.76
CA GLU A 162 -23.23 7.47 29.70
C GLU A 162 -23.77 7.55 28.26
N MET A 163 -24.77 6.74 27.93
CA MET A 163 -25.45 6.78 26.63
C MET A 163 -26.02 8.17 26.37
N GLY A 164 -25.60 8.81 25.27
CA GLY A 164 -26.00 10.14 24.85
C GLY A 164 -25.09 11.27 25.34
N GLU A 165 -24.02 10.97 26.06
CA GLU A 165 -23.01 11.96 26.44
C GLU A 165 -22.23 12.43 25.20
N LEU A 166 -22.10 13.74 25.02
CA LEU A 166 -21.40 14.34 23.88
C LEU A 166 -19.89 14.33 24.12
N GLN A 167 -19.22 13.35 23.52
CA GLN A 167 -17.76 13.17 23.58
C GLN A 167 -17.07 13.79 22.34
N VAL A 168 -17.19 15.12 22.19
CA VAL A 168 -16.72 15.82 20.97
C VAL A 168 -15.20 15.73 20.80
N GLY A 169 -14.77 15.18 19.68
CA GLY A 169 -13.38 15.22 19.22
C GLY A 169 -12.43 14.24 19.90
N LEU A 170 -12.87 13.37 20.79
CA LEU A 170 -12.00 12.37 21.45
C LEU A 170 -11.34 11.45 20.43
N HIS A 171 -12.09 10.91 19.50
CA HIS A 171 -11.57 10.03 18.45
C HIS A 171 -10.50 10.72 17.58
N ALA A 172 -10.73 11.98 17.16
CA ALA A 172 -9.75 12.74 16.40
C ALA A 172 -8.48 13.06 17.20
N ARG A 173 -8.62 13.29 18.52
CA ARG A 173 -7.49 13.52 19.42
C ARG A 173 -6.67 12.25 19.62
N LEU A 174 -7.34 11.09 19.83
CA LEU A 174 -6.73 9.79 19.95
C LEU A 174 -5.89 9.46 18.69
N MET A 175 -6.47 9.59 17.50
CA MET A 175 -5.78 9.37 16.23
C MET A 175 -4.58 10.31 16.05
N SER A 176 -4.72 11.59 16.40
CA SER A 176 -3.63 12.56 16.30
C SER A 176 -2.45 12.22 17.23
N GLN A 177 -2.72 11.76 18.43
CA GLN A 177 -1.72 11.35 19.42
C GLN A 177 -1.01 10.08 18.97
N ALA A 178 -1.76 9.07 18.55
CA ALA A 178 -1.23 7.78 18.11
C ALA A 178 -0.35 7.93 16.87
N LEU A 179 -0.78 8.65 15.84
CA LEU A 179 -0.03 8.83 14.61
C LEU A 179 1.28 9.59 14.81
N ARG A 180 1.32 10.57 15.73
CA ARG A 180 2.58 11.24 16.12
C ARG A 180 3.59 10.26 16.71
N LYS A 181 3.12 9.33 17.55
CA LYS A 181 3.97 8.30 18.18
C LYS A 181 4.38 7.23 17.18
N LEU A 182 3.46 6.72 16.39
CA LEU A 182 3.66 5.61 15.43
C LEU A 182 4.60 5.98 14.29
N THR A 183 4.50 7.19 13.73
CA THR A 183 5.20 7.54 12.48
C THR A 183 6.72 7.38 12.56
N GLY A 184 7.34 7.76 13.69
CA GLY A 184 8.77 7.58 13.90
C GLY A 184 9.19 6.12 14.02
N ASN A 185 8.36 5.30 14.68
CA ASN A 185 8.59 3.86 14.85
C ASN A 185 8.42 3.12 13.52
N ILE A 186 7.37 3.42 12.77
CA ILE A 186 7.06 2.84 11.45
C ILE A 186 8.23 3.01 10.48
N LYS A 187 8.83 4.21 10.44
CA LYS A 187 9.98 4.47 9.57
C LYS A 187 11.22 3.64 9.97
N ARG A 188 11.46 3.48 11.28
CA ARG A 188 12.62 2.73 11.80
C ARG A 188 12.49 1.23 11.62
N SER A 189 11.29 0.69 11.82
CA SER A 189 11.02 -0.74 11.68
C SER A 189 10.81 -1.21 10.24
N ASN A 190 10.68 -0.26 9.28
CA ASN A 190 10.33 -0.54 7.88
C ASN A 190 8.97 -1.25 7.71
N THR A 191 8.10 -1.18 8.72
CA THR A 191 6.76 -1.78 8.73
C THR A 191 5.79 -0.93 7.89
N ILE A 192 4.88 -1.57 7.16
CA ILE A 192 3.73 -0.89 6.55
C ILE A 192 2.59 -0.90 7.56
N VAL A 193 1.98 0.24 7.85
CA VAL A 193 0.74 0.28 8.64
C VAL A 193 -0.40 0.76 7.77
N ILE A 194 -1.39 -0.10 7.57
CA ILE A 194 -2.58 0.16 6.76
C ILE A 194 -3.76 0.42 7.68
N PHE A 195 -4.34 1.61 7.57
CA PHE A 195 -5.60 1.95 8.22
C PHE A 195 -6.73 1.84 7.21
N ILE A 196 -7.68 0.96 7.48
CA ILE A 196 -8.96 0.91 6.76
C ILE A 196 -9.87 1.98 7.35
N ASN A 197 -10.54 2.76 6.50
CA ASN A 197 -11.40 3.83 6.94
C ASN A 197 -12.74 3.84 6.19
N GLN A 198 -13.75 4.38 6.84
CA GLN A 198 -15.09 4.54 6.30
C GLN A 198 -15.33 5.98 5.89
N ILE A 199 -16.21 6.17 4.89
CA ILE A 199 -16.67 7.49 4.45
C ILE A 199 -17.84 7.92 5.33
N ARG A 200 -17.85 9.21 5.66
CA ARG A 200 -18.97 9.90 6.30
C ARG A 200 -19.32 11.13 5.48
N MET A 201 -20.56 11.54 5.52
CA MET A 201 -21.05 12.73 4.84
C MET A 201 -21.09 13.90 5.81
N LYS A 202 -20.45 15.01 5.42
CA LYS A 202 -20.58 16.28 6.14
C LYS A 202 -21.89 16.94 5.82
N ILE A 203 -22.64 17.32 6.86
CA ILE A 203 -23.89 18.05 6.73
C ILE A 203 -23.58 19.53 6.38
N GLY A 204 -24.35 20.14 5.48
CA GLY A 204 -24.27 21.58 5.17
C GLY A 204 -23.13 21.98 4.21
N VAL A 205 -22.48 21.04 3.53
CA VAL A 205 -21.49 21.38 2.48
C VAL A 205 -22.21 21.73 1.18
N MET A 206 -22.24 23.02 0.84
CA MET A 206 -22.86 23.51 -0.42
C MET A 206 -21.92 23.43 -1.62
N PHE A 207 -20.59 23.48 -1.41
CA PHE A 207 -19.58 23.43 -2.47
C PHE A 207 -18.47 22.44 -2.13
N GLY A 208 -17.96 21.71 -3.14
CA GLY A 208 -16.94 20.67 -3.00
C GLY A 208 -17.52 19.33 -2.60
N SER A 209 -16.63 18.36 -2.25
CA SER A 209 -17.07 17.03 -1.84
C SER A 209 -17.54 17.03 -0.38
N PRO A 210 -18.77 16.58 -0.09
CA PRO A 210 -19.25 16.41 1.28
C PRO A 210 -18.59 15.20 1.99
N GLU A 211 -17.91 14.32 1.24
CA GLU A 211 -17.32 13.10 1.79
C GLU A 211 -16.10 13.42 2.67
N THR A 212 -16.03 12.75 3.81
CA THR A 212 -14.89 12.79 4.71
C THR A 212 -14.67 11.41 5.32
N THR A 213 -13.46 11.14 5.82
CA THR A 213 -13.14 9.92 6.55
C THR A 213 -13.26 10.15 8.06
N THR A 214 -13.47 9.07 8.83
CA THR A 214 -13.52 9.11 10.31
C THR A 214 -12.15 9.38 10.93
N GLY A 215 -12.09 9.68 12.23
CA GLY A 215 -10.83 9.90 12.95
C GLY A 215 -10.19 11.28 12.75
N GLY A 216 -10.94 12.25 12.19
CA GLY A 216 -10.48 13.62 11.97
C GLY A 216 -9.50 13.76 10.80
N ASN A 217 -8.61 14.75 10.87
CA ASN A 217 -7.70 15.07 9.76
C ASN A 217 -6.29 14.48 9.92
N ALA A 218 -5.94 13.92 11.07
CA ALA A 218 -4.57 13.48 11.34
C ALA A 218 -4.09 12.44 10.32
N LEU A 219 -4.90 11.42 10.04
CA LEU A 219 -4.54 10.37 9.09
C LEU A 219 -4.32 10.91 7.68
N LYS A 220 -5.08 11.92 7.25
CA LYS A 220 -4.90 12.59 5.94
C LYS A 220 -3.53 13.24 5.80
N PHE A 221 -2.95 13.73 6.91
CA PHE A 221 -1.61 14.34 6.91
C PHE A 221 -0.50 13.28 7.04
N TYR A 222 -0.65 12.32 7.96
CA TYR A 222 0.37 11.32 8.25
C TYR A 222 0.48 10.23 7.19
N ALA A 223 -0.60 9.83 6.54
CA ALA A 223 -0.55 8.86 5.46
C ALA A 223 0.35 9.33 4.31
N SER A 224 1.24 8.45 3.87
CA SER A 224 2.08 8.65 2.68
C SER A 224 1.32 8.29 1.40
N VAL A 225 0.43 7.33 1.48
CA VAL A 225 -0.45 6.88 0.41
C VAL A 225 -1.89 6.87 0.92
N ARG A 226 -2.83 7.38 0.11
CA ARG A 226 -4.27 7.30 0.38
C ARG A 226 -4.96 6.75 -0.86
N LEU A 227 -5.75 5.70 -0.67
CA LEU A 227 -6.47 4.98 -1.70
C LEU A 227 -7.97 5.12 -1.49
N ASP A 228 -8.66 5.67 -2.48
CA ASP A 228 -10.13 5.69 -2.54
C ASP A 228 -10.59 4.49 -3.38
N ILE A 229 -11.25 3.51 -2.74
CA ILE A 229 -11.72 2.29 -3.38
C ILE A 229 -13.24 2.33 -3.58
N ARG A 230 -13.70 2.09 -4.80
CA ARG A 230 -15.10 2.15 -5.18
C ARG A 230 -15.49 0.94 -6.02
N ARG A 231 -16.64 0.35 -5.71
CA ARG A 231 -17.32 -0.56 -6.62
C ARG A 231 -17.93 0.25 -7.76
N ILE A 232 -17.64 -0.11 -9.02
CA ILE A 232 -18.13 0.58 -10.22
C ILE A 232 -19.08 -0.26 -11.06
N GLY A 233 -19.13 -1.58 -10.82
CA GLY A 233 -20.02 -2.49 -11.55
C GLY A 233 -20.13 -3.84 -10.88
N ALA A 234 -21.04 -4.66 -11.37
CA ALA A 234 -21.19 -6.06 -11.01
C ALA A 234 -20.71 -6.95 -12.16
N ILE A 235 -19.98 -8.01 -11.85
CA ILE A 235 -19.58 -9.04 -12.80
C ILE A 235 -20.61 -10.15 -12.71
N LYS A 236 -21.20 -10.52 -13.84
CA LYS A 236 -22.25 -11.53 -13.93
C LYS A 236 -21.80 -12.72 -14.75
N ASN A 237 -22.20 -13.91 -14.32
CA ASN A 237 -22.15 -15.15 -15.10
C ASN A 237 -23.61 -15.61 -15.31
N GLY A 238 -24.15 -15.33 -16.50
CA GLY A 238 -25.58 -15.41 -16.73
C GLY A 238 -26.38 -14.43 -15.87
N GLU A 239 -27.28 -14.91 -15.01
CA GLU A 239 -28.05 -14.07 -14.08
C GLU A 239 -27.37 -13.88 -12.71
N GLU A 240 -26.38 -14.72 -12.39
CA GLU A 240 -25.69 -14.69 -11.10
C GLU A 240 -24.60 -13.63 -11.05
N VAL A 241 -24.54 -12.86 -9.95
CA VAL A 241 -23.46 -11.93 -9.68
C VAL A 241 -22.31 -12.68 -9.03
N VAL A 242 -21.20 -12.82 -9.77
CA VAL A 242 -20.02 -13.59 -9.34
C VAL A 242 -18.85 -12.72 -8.84
N GLY A 243 -18.97 -11.41 -8.97
CA GLY A 243 -17.93 -10.48 -8.54
C GLY A 243 -18.30 -9.02 -8.75
N ASN A 244 -17.34 -8.16 -8.45
CA ASN A 244 -17.46 -6.70 -8.61
C ASN A 244 -16.32 -6.16 -9.44
N GLN A 245 -16.63 -5.22 -10.32
CA GLN A 245 -15.65 -4.32 -10.90
C GLN A 245 -15.34 -3.19 -9.91
N THR A 246 -14.09 -3.02 -9.60
CA THR A 246 -13.62 -2.11 -8.56
C THR A 246 -12.63 -1.14 -9.14
N ARG A 247 -12.76 0.14 -8.77
CA ARG A 247 -11.80 1.20 -9.10
C ARG A 247 -11.11 1.66 -7.82
N VAL A 248 -9.79 1.79 -7.87
CA VAL A 248 -8.97 2.39 -6.81
C VAL A 248 -8.28 3.62 -7.37
N LYS A 249 -8.52 4.76 -6.73
CA LYS A 249 -7.85 6.02 -7.03
C LYS A 249 -6.78 6.32 -6.01
N VAL A 250 -5.58 6.59 -6.47
CA VAL A 250 -4.45 7.02 -5.62
C VAL A 250 -4.59 8.53 -5.39
N VAL A 251 -5.32 8.94 -4.34
CA VAL A 251 -5.63 10.36 -4.08
C VAL A 251 -4.50 11.12 -3.41
N LYS A 252 -3.57 10.40 -2.77
CA LYS A 252 -2.33 10.94 -2.21
C LYS A 252 -1.21 9.94 -2.37
N ASN A 253 -0.05 10.42 -2.80
CA ASN A 253 1.15 9.61 -2.91
C ASN A 253 2.39 10.49 -2.67
N LYS A 254 3.22 10.13 -1.68
CA LYS A 254 4.47 10.84 -1.37
C LYS A 254 5.70 10.18 -1.99
N VAL A 255 5.54 9.04 -2.67
CA VAL A 255 6.65 8.27 -3.25
C VAL A 255 6.63 8.23 -4.78
N ALA A 256 5.52 8.67 -5.40
CA ALA A 256 5.36 8.81 -6.84
C ALA A 256 4.24 9.83 -7.16
N PRO A 257 4.06 10.26 -8.42
CA PRO A 257 2.96 11.15 -8.78
C PRO A 257 1.59 10.56 -8.43
N PRO A 258 0.71 11.32 -7.73
CA PRO A 258 -0.62 10.88 -7.34
C PRO A 258 -1.63 10.96 -8.50
N PHE A 259 -2.90 10.65 -8.19
CA PHE A 259 -4.10 10.76 -9.04
C PHE A 259 -4.18 9.75 -10.18
N ARG A 260 -3.35 8.70 -10.15
CA ARG A 260 -3.53 7.54 -11.02
C ARG A 260 -4.65 6.66 -10.48
N GLU A 261 -5.27 5.92 -11.38
CA GLU A 261 -6.36 5.01 -11.07
C GLU A 261 -6.01 3.59 -11.58
N ALA A 262 -6.53 2.59 -10.89
CA ALA A 262 -6.50 1.20 -11.32
C ALA A 262 -7.91 0.64 -11.25
N GLU A 263 -8.29 -0.14 -12.25
CA GLU A 263 -9.54 -0.90 -12.26
C GLU A 263 -9.22 -2.39 -12.35
N PHE A 264 -9.88 -3.17 -11.52
CA PHE A 264 -9.73 -4.61 -11.47
C PHE A 264 -10.99 -5.31 -11.00
N GLU A 265 -11.02 -6.60 -11.23
CA GLU A 265 -12.14 -7.47 -10.85
C GLU A 265 -11.86 -8.09 -9.48
N ILE A 266 -12.83 -7.99 -8.56
CA ILE A 266 -12.85 -8.76 -7.31
C ILE A 266 -13.91 -9.84 -7.48
N MET A 267 -13.46 -11.09 -7.59
CA MET A 267 -14.33 -12.26 -7.70
C MET A 267 -14.72 -12.74 -6.30
N TYR A 268 -15.98 -13.13 -6.13
CA TYR A 268 -16.45 -13.66 -4.86
C TYR A 268 -15.78 -15.01 -4.55
N GLY A 269 -15.22 -15.11 -3.35
CA GLY A 269 -14.52 -16.29 -2.87
C GLY A 269 -13.07 -16.47 -3.32
N THR A 270 -12.58 -15.73 -4.34
CA THR A 270 -11.19 -15.84 -4.82
C THR A 270 -10.42 -14.53 -4.82
N GLY A 271 -11.10 -13.39 -4.59
CA GLY A 271 -10.47 -12.08 -4.50
C GLY A 271 -10.11 -11.44 -5.83
N ILE A 272 -9.00 -10.73 -5.89
CA ILE A 272 -8.55 -9.99 -7.08
C ILE A 272 -8.19 -10.96 -8.20
N SER A 273 -8.78 -10.74 -9.39
CA SER A 273 -8.52 -11.53 -10.59
C SER A 273 -7.19 -11.11 -11.24
N ARG A 274 -6.07 -11.66 -10.73
CA ARG A 274 -4.71 -11.31 -11.20
C ARG A 274 -4.52 -11.60 -12.69
N GLU A 275 -4.94 -12.76 -13.15
CA GLU A 275 -4.83 -13.15 -14.57
C GLU A 275 -5.69 -12.26 -15.46
N GLY A 276 -6.85 -11.81 -14.96
CA GLY A 276 -7.71 -10.86 -15.67
C GLY A 276 -7.01 -9.52 -15.89
N GLU A 277 -6.32 -8.99 -14.88
CA GLU A 277 -5.54 -7.76 -14.99
C GLU A 277 -4.32 -7.93 -15.93
N ILE A 278 -3.62 -9.07 -15.86
CA ILE A 278 -2.50 -9.37 -16.76
C ILE A 278 -2.96 -9.30 -18.22
N ILE A 279 -4.10 -9.93 -18.53
CA ILE A 279 -4.66 -9.92 -19.88
C ILE A 279 -5.01 -8.51 -20.34
N ASP A 280 -5.70 -7.75 -19.50
CA ASP A 280 -6.13 -6.39 -19.84
C ASP A 280 -4.93 -5.47 -20.08
N LEU A 281 -3.98 -5.44 -19.15
CA LEU A 281 -2.81 -4.59 -19.25
C LEU A 281 -1.86 -5.04 -20.37
N ALA A 282 -1.64 -6.33 -20.52
CA ALA A 282 -0.78 -6.85 -21.59
C ALA A 282 -1.38 -6.60 -22.97
N SER A 283 -2.71 -6.71 -23.13
CA SER A 283 -3.40 -6.39 -24.38
C SER A 283 -3.35 -4.89 -24.66
N LEU A 284 -3.58 -4.05 -23.68
CA LEU A 284 -3.52 -2.59 -23.80
C LEU A 284 -2.11 -2.13 -24.27
N HIS A 285 -1.08 -2.81 -23.81
CA HIS A 285 0.31 -2.46 -24.12
C HIS A 285 0.94 -3.29 -25.25
N GLY A 286 0.15 -4.10 -25.96
CA GLY A 286 0.61 -4.87 -27.14
C GLY A 286 1.57 -6.01 -26.82
N ILE A 287 1.58 -6.51 -25.58
CA ILE A 287 2.33 -7.71 -25.17
C ILE A 287 1.51 -8.96 -25.52
N ILE A 288 0.20 -8.92 -25.27
CA ILE A 288 -0.77 -9.89 -25.78
C ILE A 288 -1.42 -9.28 -27.02
N GLU A 289 -1.46 -10.02 -28.11
CA GLU A 289 -2.14 -9.64 -29.33
C GLU A 289 -3.63 -9.96 -29.21
N LYS A 290 -4.48 -8.97 -29.49
CA LYS A 290 -5.93 -9.14 -29.52
C LYS A 290 -6.46 -8.92 -30.92
N SER A 291 -7.02 -9.96 -31.52
CA SER A 291 -7.68 -9.91 -32.84
C SER A 291 -9.12 -10.38 -32.73
N GLY A 292 -10.06 -9.43 -32.77
CA GLY A 292 -11.46 -9.71 -32.49
C GLY A 292 -11.65 -10.28 -31.08
N ALA A 293 -12.21 -11.49 -31.00
CA ALA A 293 -12.39 -12.21 -29.72
C ALA A 293 -11.16 -13.06 -29.32
N TRP A 294 -10.14 -13.17 -30.14
CA TRP A 294 -8.99 -14.02 -29.91
C TRP A 294 -7.85 -13.26 -29.23
N TYR A 295 -7.24 -13.92 -28.24
CA TYR A 295 -6.03 -13.48 -27.55
C TYR A 295 -4.87 -14.41 -27.96
N ALA A 296 -3.71 -13.85 -28.29
CA ALA A 296 -2.52 -14.59 -28.64
C ALA A 296 -1.29 -14.01 -27.93
N TYR A 297 -0.35 -14.87 -27.59
CA TYR A 297 0.93 -14.50 -27.01
C TYR A 297 2.05 -15.22 -27.75
N LYS A 298 3.07 -14.50 -28.25
CA LYS A 298 4.17 -15.03 -29.09
C LYS A 298 3.66 -15.90 -30.25
N GLY A 299 2.60 -15.45 -30.94
CA GLY A 299 2.01 -16.15 -32.06
C GLY A 299 1.13 -17.35 -31.71
N SER A 300 1.07 -17.77 -30.45
CA SER A 300 0.23 -18.88 -29.97
C SER A 300 -1.09 -18.35 -29.42
N ARG A 301 -2.22 -18.94 -29.82
CA ARG A 301 -3.54 -18.59 -29.29
C ARG A 301 -3.66 -19.04 -27.83
N ILE A 302 -4.03 -18.13 -26.93
CA ILE A 302 -4.23 -18.41 -25.49
C ILE A 302 -5.70 -18.47 -25.08
N GLY A 303 -6.64 -18.02 -25.94
CA GLY A 303 -8.06 -18.15 -25.68
C GLY A 303 -8.92 -17.32 -26.63
N GLN A 304 -10.18 -17.77 -26.79
CA GLN A 304 -11.25 -17.01 -27.40
C GLN A 304 -12.12 -16.42 -26.28
N GLY A 305 -12.17 -15.10 -26.18
CA GLY A 305 -12.77 -14.39 -25.05
C GLY A 305 -11.83 -14.28 -23.82
N LYS A 306 -12.10 -13.29 -22.99
CA LYS A 306 -11.28 -13.00 -21.79
C LYS A 306 -11.27 -14.16 -20.78
N ASP A 307 -12.40 -14.82 -20.60
CA ASP A 307 -12.52 -15.93 -19.63
C ASP A 307 -11.67 -17.13 -20.01
N ASN A 308 -11.64 -17.51 -21.29
CA ASN A 308 -10.79 -18.60 -21.77
C ASN A 308 -9.29 -18.24 -21.67
N ALA A 309 -8.94 -17.00 -21.99
CA ALA A 309 -7.56 -16.53 -21.84
C ALA A 309 -7.14 -16.51 -20.35
N ARG A 310 -8.04 -16.10 -19.44
CA ARG A 310 -7.82 -16.14 -17.99
C ARG A 310 -7.59 -17.59 -17.51
N ASN A 311 -8.46 -18.52 -17.88
CA ASN A 311 -8.31 -19.93 -17.53
C ASN A 311 -7.00 -20.52 -18.05
N TYR A 312 -6.60 -20.13 -19.27
CA TYR A 312 -5.31 -20.53 -19.83
C TYR A 312 -4.13 -20.05 -18.97
N LEU A 313 -4.12 -18.77 -18.55
CA LEU A 313 -3.07 -18.24 -17.69
C LEU A 313 -3.06 -18.86 -16.30
N GLN A 314 -4.22 -19.19 -15.74
CA GLN A 314 -4.32 -19.90 -14.46
C GLN A 314 -3.68 -21.29 -14.51
N GLN A 315 -3.80 -21.99 -15.65
CA GLN A 315 -3.19 -23.29 -15.88
C GLN A 315 -1.71 -23.21 -16.27
N ASN A 316 -1.27 -22.08 -16.85
CA ASN A 316 0.09 -21.85 -17.34
C ASN A 316 0.75 -20.71 -16.58
N LYS A 317 1.03 -20.94 -15.28
CA LYS A 317 1.56 -19.91 -14.36
C LYS A 317 2.91 -19.31 -14.77
N GLU A 318 3.74 -20.07 -15.50
CA GLU A 318 5.03 -19.57 -16.01
C GLU A 318 4.82 -18.51 -17.09
N ILE A 319 3.87 -18.76 -18.01
CA ILE A 319 3.51 -17.80 -19.06
C ILE A 319 2.87 -16.56 -18.44
N ALA A 320 1.99 -16.73 -17.44
CA ALA A 320 1.40 -15.62 -16.72
C ALA A 320 2.46 -14.72 -16.06
N ARG A 321 3.47 -15.31 -15.40
CA ARG A 321 4.59 -14.58 -14.80
C ARG A 321 5.42 -13.85 -15.85
N GLU A 322 5.76 -14.54 -16.95
CA GLU A 322 6.55 -13.93 -18.03
C GLU A 322 5.83 -12.69 -18.60
N ILE A 323 4.54 -12.77 -18.84
CA ILE A 323 3.74 -11.65 -19.33
C ILE A 323 3.69 -10.53 -18.28
N GLU A 324 3.45 -10.86 -17.00
CA GLU A 324 3.45 -9.89 -15.92
C GLU A 324 4.79 -9.17 -15.80
N ASP A 325 5.90 -9.88 -15.86
CA ASP A 325 7.24 -9.29 -15.79
C ASP A 325 7.50 -8.32 -16.95
N GLN A 326 7.01 -8.63 -18.14
CA GLN A 326 7.10 -7.71 -19.29
C GLN A 326 6.24 -6.46 -19.09
N VAL A 327 5.02 -6.61 -18.54
CA VAL A 327 4.15 -5.48 -18.19
C VAL A 327 4.83 -4.60 -17.14
N ARG A 328 5.37 -5.20 -16.08
CA ARG A 328 6.10 -4.48 -15.02
C ARG A 328 7.32 -3.76 -15.55
N ALA A 329 8.13 -4.42 -16.36
CA ALA A 329 9.34 -3.83 -16.97
C ALA A 329 9.01 -2.64 -17.89
N LYS A 330 7.85 -2.67 -18.56
CA LYS A 330 7.41 -1.61 -19.46
C LYS A 330 6.82 -0.41 -18.74
N LEU A 331 6.12 -0.62 -17.62
CA LEU A 331 5.27 0.39 -16.98
C LEU A 331 5.81 0.92 -15.66
N LEU A 332 6.67 0.18 -14.97
CA LEU A 332 7.34 0.65 -13.77
C LEU A 332 8.69 1.28 -14.12
N PRO A 333 9.11 2.33 -13.40
CA PRO A 333 10.43 2.90 -13.58
C PRO A 333 11.49 1.84 -13.29
N VAL A 334 12.53 1.80 -14.13
CA VAL A 334 13.70 0.95 -13.89
C VAL A 334 14.32 1.40 -12.56
N ARG A 335 14.22 0.57 -11.53
CA ARG A 335 14.97 0.80 -10.29
C ARG A 335 16.45 0.73 -10.63
N GLY A 336 17.19 1.80 -10.37
CA GLY A 336 18.62 1.85 -10.61
C GLY A 336 19.30 0.69 -9.89
N LYS A 337 19.78 -0.29 -10.64
CA LYS A 337 20.82 -1.19 -10.14
C LYS A 337 21.95 -0.26 -9.73
N SER A 338 22.30 -0.23 -8.43
CA SER A 338 23.55 0.37 -8.01
C SER A 338 24.65 -0.26 -8.89
N ALA A 339 25.27 0.58 -9.70
CA ALA A 339 26.44 0.18 -10.46
C ALA A 339 27.50 -0.20 -9.42
N ASN A 340 27.64 -1.49 -9.16
CA ASN A 340 28.86 -2.04 -8.59
C ASN A 340 29.96 -1.71 -9.61
N ALA A 341 30.65 -0.61 -9.38
CA ALA A 341 31.89 -0.30 -10.08
C ALA A 341 32.90 -1.41 -9.75
N ASN A 342 33.02 -2.33 -10.68
CA ASN A 342 34.19 -3.20 -10.76
C ASN A 342 35.42 -2.31 -10.99
N GLY A 343 36.07 -1.96 -9.91
CA GLY A 343 37.43 -1.46 -9.96
C GLY A 343 38.38 -2.61 -10.29
N ASN A 344 38.57 -2.89 -11.58
CA ASN A 344 39.76 -3.64 -12.01
C ASN A 344 40.96 -2.73 -11.83
N GLY A 345 41.69 -2.98 -10.77
CA GLY A 345 43.07 -2.51 -10.62
C GLY A 345 43.94 -3.24 -11.63
N GLU A 346 44.34 -2.54 -12.68
CA GLU A 346 45.54 -2.95 -13.46
C GLU A 346 46.78 -2.66 -12.60
N GLU A 347 47.39 -3.71 -12.08
CA GLU A 347 48.80 -3.72 -11.72
C GLU A 347 49.60 -3.45 -12.98
N LYS A 348 50.29 -2.33 -13.04
CA LYS A 348 51.48 -2.17 -13.92
C LYS A 348 52.71 -2.33 -13.08
N SER A 349 53.33 -3.50 -13.29
CA SER A 349 54.74 -3.75 -13.00
C SER A 349 55.62 -2.94 -13.98
N ALA A 350 56.51 -2.14 -13.45
CA ALA A 350 57.89 -1.93 -13.90
C ALA A 350 58.65 -1.14 -12.83
#